data_d6bd95f03341a56d0215d82eb723ea0c
#
_entry.id   d6bd95f03341a56d0215d82eb723ea0c
#
_cell.length_a   1.000
_cell.length_b   1.000
_cell.length_c   1.000
_cell.angle_alpha   90.00
_cell.angle_beta   90.00
_cell.angle_gamma   90.00
#
_symmetry.space_group_name_H-M   'P 1'
#
loop_
_entity.id
_entity.type
_entity.pdbx_description
1 polymer ?
#
loop_
_entity_poly.entity_id
_entity_poly.type
_entity_poly.pdbx_seq_one_letter_code
_entity_poly.pdbx_strand_id
1 'polypeptide(L)'
;MKNLKNKVVVITGAGSGIGRSLAIKMHNNGAKLALNDFNKQSLDETLSIIGNIDQIYTEVFDVSKKEEFYQFSKNVVSHFKKVDVVINNAGITNGSITAVDTTIESFEKVLGVNLWGMIYGTLAFMPELRKQNESSVVNISSIWGLLGSPYQSAYSTSKFGIRGFTEALAAEELCNNTGVAVTSVHPGGVKTNIVRNIEGQNLTELQLKKLDAHFPTTADKTADKIIYAIKKKKSRIVIGPDAKFMYRLSRFSQRITMKFLVNWAKKMMKI
;
A
#
# COMPACT_ATOMS: atom_id res chain seq x y z
N MET A 1 -4.03 14.32 -13.24
CA MET A 1 -4.62 15.14 -12.13
C MET A 1 -3.55 16.10 -11.60
N LYS A 2 -3.63 17.40 -11.95
CA LYS A 2 -2.58 18.37 -11.55
C LYS A 2 -2.78 18.92 -10.13
N ASN A 3 -4.02 19.07 -9.70
CA ASN A 3 -4.40 19.65 -8.40
C ASN A 3 -5.24 18.65 -7.59
N LEU A 4 -5.01 18.60 -6.28
CA LEU A 4 -5.74 17.74 -5.33
C LEU A 4 -6.80 18.52 -4.53
N LYS A 5 -6.86 19.85 -4.64
CA LYS A 5 -7.84 20.68 -3.93
C LYS A 5 -9.27 20.23 -4.29
N ASN A 6 -10.09 20.00 -3.28
CA ASN A 6 -11.48 19.51 -3.37
C ASN A 6 -11.63 18.12 -4.03
N LYS A 7 -10.53 17.35 -4.21
CA LYS A 7 -10.58 15.96 -4.65
C LYS A 7 -10.91 15.05 -3.48
N VAL A 8 -11.78 14.09 -3.70
CA VAL A 8 -12.12 13.06 -2.70
C VAL A 8 -11.15 11.91 -2.84
N VAL A 9 -10.37 11.67 -1.78
CA VAL A 9 -9.31 10.66 -1.74
C VAL A 9 -9.62 9.61 -0.67
N VAL A 10 -9.77 8.37 -1.08
CA VAL A 10 -9.93 7.22 -0.20
C VAL A 10 -8.56 6.63 0.11
N ILE A 11 -8.26 6.36 1.38
CA ILE A 11 -6.99 5.75 1.83
C ILE A 11 -7.28 4.65 2.84
N THR A 12 -6.86 3.41 2.56
CA THR A 12 -6.90 2.32 3.53
C THR A 12 -5.59 2.17 4.29
N GLY A 13 -5.64 1.71 5.54
CA GLY A 13 -4.47 1.63 6.41
C GLY A 13 -3.92 3.02 6.75
N ALA A 14 -4.82 3.99 7.00
CA ALA A 14 -4.49 5.38 7.24
C ALA A 14 -3.97 5.66 8.66
N GLY A 15 -4.04 4.70 9.58
CA GLY A 15 -3.65 4.85 10.98
C GLY A 15 -2.13 4.91 11.20
N SER A 16 -1.30 4.48 10.24
CA SER A 16 0.15 4.48 10.44
C SER A 16 0.96 4.57 9.14
N GLY A 17 2.26 4.72 9.25
CA GLY A 17 3.23 4.58 8.17
C GLY A 17 2.92 5.41 6.93
N ILE A 18 2.92 4.76 5.77
CA ILE A 18 2.68 5.42 4.47
C ILE A 18 1.25 5.99 4.41
N GLY A 19 0.25 5.24 4.91
CA GLY A 19 -1.15 5.68 4.90
C GLY A 19 -1.37 6.96 5.70
N ARG A 20 -0.81 7.05 6.92
CA ARG A 20 -0.84 8.26 7.75
C ARG A 20 -0.16 9.44 7.05
N SER A 21 1.04 9.23 6.51
CA SER A 21 1.76 10.30 5.78
C SER A 21 0.99 10.75 4.53
N LEU A 22 0.32 9.84 3.82
CA LEU A 22 -0.55 10.18 2.70
C LEU A 22 -1.75 11.01 3.16
N ALA A 23 -2.45 10.59 4.23
CA ALA A 23 -3.61 11.30 4.76
C ALA A 23 -3.25 12.75 5.11
N ILE A 24 -2.17 12.96 5.89
CA ILE A 24 -1.70 14.29 6.29
C ILE A 24 -1.36 15.13 5.05
N LYS A 25 -0.56 14.59 4.13
CA LYS A 25 -0.11 15.35 2.94
C LYS A 25 -1.25 15.63 1.96
N MET A 26 -2.20 14.70 1.77
CA MET A 26 -3.36 14.91 0.91
C MET A 26 -4.28 16.00 1.51
N HIS A 27 -4.52 15.97 2.83
CA HIS A 27 -5.26 17.01 3.54
C HIS A 27 -4.60 18.38 3.34
N ASN A 28 -3.28 18.49 3.55
CA ASN A 28 -2.51 19.73 3.36
C ASN A 28 -2.51 20.25 1.90
N ASN A 29 -2.80 19.36 0.93
CA ASN A 29 -3.04 19.75 -0.47
C ASN A 29 -4.53 20.10 -0.74
N GLY A 30 -5.38 20.19 0.28
CA GLY A 30 -6.78 20.58 0.19
C GLY A 30 -7.71 19.48 -0.31
N ALA A 31 -7.32 18.21 -0.20
CA ALA A 31 -8.18 17.08 -0.52
C ALA A 31 -9.19 16.82 0.61
N LYS A 32 -10.38 16.31 0.24
CA LYS A 32 -11.33 15.67 1.14
C LYS A 32 -10.94 14.21 1.30
N LEU A 33 -11.02 13.68 2.53
CA LEU A 33 -10.49 12.35 2.81
C LEU A 33 -11.58 11.38 3.27
N ALA A 34 -11.54 10.16 2.76
CA ALA A 34 -12.20 9.01 3.33
C ALA A 34 -11.14 8.02 3.82
N LEU A 35 -11.02 7.86 5.13
CA LEU A 35 -9.95 7.09 5.75
C LEU A 35 -10.47 5.83 6.41
N ASN A 36 -9.77 4.73 6.22
CA ASN A 36 -10.00 3.49 6.92
C ASN A 36 -8.71 3.01 7.59
N ASP A 37 -8.88 2.42 8.76
CA ASP A 37 -7.91 1.53 9.38
C ASP A 37 -8.67 0.48 10.20
N PHE A 38 -8.06 -0.69 10.47
CA PHE A 38 -8.65 -1.68 11.37
C PHE A 38 -8.44 -1.33 12.85
N ASN A 39 -7.45 -0.48 13.14
CA ASN A 39 -7.10 -0.03 14.47
C ASN A 39 -7.62 1.40 14.70
N LYS A 40 -8.68 1.50 15.52
CA LYS A 40 -9.32 2.79 15.84
C LYS A 40 -8.34 3.78 16.46
N GLN A 41 -7.55 3.35 17.44
CA GLN A 41 -6.61 4.23 18.14
C GLN A 41 -5.60 4.85 17.17
N SER A 42 -5.01 4.05 16.28
CA SER A 42 -4.04 4.53 15.29
C SER A 42 -4.68 5.51 14.29
N LEU A 43 -5.96 5.30 13.95
CA LEU A 43 -6.71 6.21 13.09
C LEU A 43 -7.00 7.53 13.82
N ASP A 44 -7.41 7.47 15.07
CA ASP A 44 -7.67 8.66 15.91
C ASP A 44 -6.37 9.49 16.11
N GLU A 45 -5.21 8.85 16.27
CA GLU A 45 -3.91 9.53 16.29
C GLU A 45 -3.66 10.30 14.98
N THR A 46 -3.98 9.70 13.83
CA THR A 46 -3.83 10.36 12.53
C THR A 46 -4.73 11.59 12.43
N LEU A 47 -5.98 11.48 12.86
CA LEU A 47 -6.94 12.59 12.90
C LEU A 47 -6.45 13.71 13.82
N SER A 48 -5.93 13.37 14.98
CA SER A 48 -5.35 14.33 15.93
C SER A 48 -4.18 15.12 15.34
N ILE A 49 -3.33 14.46 14.55
CA ILE A 49 -2.20 15.12 13.86
C ILE A 49 -2.71 16.06 12.75
N ILE A 50 -3.77 15.68 12.04
CA ILE A 50 -4.36 16.52 10.98
C ILE A 50 -5.04 17.77 11.61
N GLY A 51 -5.68 17.62 12.76
CA GLY A 51 -6.34 18.69 13.52
C GLY A 51 -7.71 19.09 12.97
N ASN A 52 -7.80 19.66 11.77
CA ASN A 52 -9.08 19.99 11.15
C ASN A 52 -9.66 18.80 10.40
N ILE A 53 -10.76 18.24 10.88
CA ILE A 53 -11.42 17.05 10.35
C ILE A 53 -12.72 17.32 9.57
N ASP A 54 -13.10 18.59 9.35
CA ASP A 54 -14.38 18.95 8.71
C ASP A 54 -14.62 18.32 7.34
N GLN A 55 -13.54 17.94 6.64
CA GLN A 55 -13.59 17.33 5.32
C GLN A 55 -13.08 15.89 5.34
N ILE A 56 -13.17 15.21 6.50
CA ILE A 56 -12.69 13.84 6.67
C ILE A 56 -13.86 12.95 7.12
N TYR A 57 -14.04 11.86 6.37
CA TYR A 57 -14.93 10.75 6.72
C TYR A 57 -14.07 9.54 7.14
N THR A 58 -14.46 8.85 8.20
CA THR A 58 -13.68 7.69 8.69
C THR A 58 -14.56 6.50 9.01
N GLU A 59 -14.04 5.30 8.73
CA GLU A 59 -14.60 4.05 9.23
C GLU A 59 -13.51 3.09 9.69
N VAL A 60 -13.82 2.32 10.73
CA VAL A 60 -12.93 1.30 11.30
C VAL A 60 -13.47 -0.07 10.89
N PHE A 61 -12.74 -0.77 10.02
CA PHE A 61 -13.09 -2.12 9.57
C PHE A 61 -11.86 -2.84 9.00
N ASP A 62 -11.96 -4.18 8.92
CA ASP A 62 -10.94 -5.02 8.29
C ASP A 62 -11.17 -5.09 6.77
N VAL A 63 -10.20 -4.60 5.98
CA VAL A 63 -10.25 -4.57 4.51
C VAL A 63 -10.42 -5.96 3.87
N SER A 64 -10.10 -7.05 4.59
CA SER A 64 -10.32 -8.42 4.13
C SER A 64 -11.80 -8.83 4.09
N LYS A 65 -12.68 -8.03 4.74
CA LYS A 65 -14.13 -8.27 4.78
C LYS A 65 -14.81 -7.56 3.64
N LYS A 66 -15.18 -8.32 2.62
CA LYS A 66 -15.78 -7.80 1.37
C LYS A 66 -16.99 -6.92 1.65
N GLU A 67 -17.93 -7.41 2.45
CA GLU A 67 -19.20 -6.74 2.72
C GLU A 67 -19.00 -5.38 3.42
N GLU A 68 -18.07 -5.32 4.39
CA GLU A 68 -17.71 -4.08 5.09
C GLU A 68 -17.07 -3.07 4.13
N PHE A 69 -16.22 -3.55 3.22
CA PHE A 69 -15.58 -2.67 2.22
C PHE A 69 -16.60 -2.07 1.26
N TYR A 70 -17.54 -2.88 0.75
CA TYR A 70 -18.60 -2.38 -0.13
C TYR A 70 -19.57 -1.45 0.60
N GLN A 71 -19.84 -1.68 1.88
CA GLN A 71 -20.64 -0.75 2.69
C GLN A 71 -19.91 0.59 2.88
N PHE A 72 -18.62 0.56 3.22
CA PHE A 72 -17.76 1.75 3.28
C PHE A 72 -17.82 2.55 1.97
N SER A 73 -17.69 1.89 0.85
CA SER A 73 -17.78 2.54 -0.46
C SER A 73 -19.11 3.28 -0.65
N LYS A 74 -20.24 2.67 -0.32
CA LYS A 74 -21.57 3.29 -0.38
C LYS A 74 -21.66 4.52 0.53
N ASN A 75 -21.14 4.41 1.74
CA ASN A 75 -21.17 5.49 2.74
C ASN A 75 -20.32 6.69 2.30
N VAL A 76 -19.10 6.43 1.76
CA VAL A 76 -18.22 7.47 1.20
C VAL A 76 -18.89 8.20 0.04
N VAL A 77 -19.51 7.45 -0.88
CA VAL A 77 -20.25 8.05 -2.03
C VAL A 77 -21.46 8.81 -1.56
N SER A 78 -22.19 8.32 -0.56
CA SER A 78 -23.32 9.03 0.03
C SER A 78 -22.89 10.36 0.66
N HIS A 79 -21.72 10.38 1.35
CA HIS A 79 -21.20 11.55 2.05
C HIS A 79 -20.62 12.60 1.09
N PHE A 80 -19.73 12.20 0.16
CA PHE A 80 -19.00 13.13 -0.71
C PHE A 80 -19.61 13.30 -2.10
N LYS A 81 -20.58 12.46 -2.51
CA LYS A 81 -21.23 12.40 -3.82
C LYS A 81 -20.30 12.07 -4.99
N LYS A 82 -19.04 11.81 -4.74
CA LYS A 82 -18.02 11.41 -5.73
C LYS A 82 -16.81 10.77 -5.08
N VAL A 83 -15.96 10.12 -5.90
CA VAL A 83 -14.60 9.71 -5.51
C VAL A 83 -13.66 10.00 -6.68
N ASP A 84 -12.53 10.64 -6.39
CA ASP A 84 -11.53 11.02 -7.42
C ASP A 84 -10.28 10.14 -7.35
N VAL A 85 -9.87 9.67 -6.15
CA VAL A 85 -8.67 8.85 -5.96
C VAL A 85 -8.93 7.76 -4.95
N VAL A 86 -8.47 6.54 -5.23
CA VAL A 86 -8.44 5.42 -4.28
C VAL A 86 -7.03 4.96 -4.09
N ILE A 87 -6.56 4.87 -2.85
CA ILE A 87 -5.24 4.39 -2.47
C ILE A 87 -5.41 3.16 -1.59
N ASN A 88 -5.26 1.99 -2.17
CA ASN A 88 -5.26 0.72 -1.46
C ASN A 88 -3.88 0.51 -0.85
N ASN A 89 -3.72 0.98 0.41
CA ASN A 89 -2.45 0.98 1.11
C ASN A 89 -2.40 -0.05 2.25
N ALA A 90 -3.52 -0.44 2.84
CA ALA A 90 -3.56 -1.43 3.91
C ALA A 90 -2.77 -2.70 3.55
N GLY A 91 -2.01 -3.20 4.50
CA GLY A 91 -1.22 -4.40 4.29
C GLY A 91 -0.47 -4.86 5.53
N ILE A 92 -0.28 -6.17 5.62
CA ILE A 92 0.41 -6.85 6.72
C ILE A 92 1.50 -7.77 6.18
N THR A 93 2.38 -8.23 7.06
CA THR A 93 3.33 -9.31 6.82
C THR A 93 3.25 -10.33 7.95
N ASN A 94 3.57 -11.58 7.66
CA ASN A 94 3.66 -12.66 8.65
C ASN A 94 5.08 -12.85 9.21
N GLY A 95 5.99 -11.90 8.98
CA GLY A 95 7.37 -11.99 9.45
C GLY A 95 8.27 -12.84 8.54
N SER A 96 9.36 -13.33 9.12
CA SER A 96 10.38 -14.11 8.40
C SER A 96 10.24 -15.60 8.75
N ILE A 97 9.42 -16.31 7.98
CA ILE A 97 9.12 -17.75 8.17
C ILE A 97 9.39 -18.47 6.86
N THR A 98 9.92 -19.71 6.90
CA THR A 98 10.13 -20.50 5.68
C THR A 98 8.78 -20.79 5.01
N ALA A 99 8.80 -21.06 3.70
CA ALA A 99 7.57 -21.34 2.98
C ALA A 99 6.87 -22.61 3.49
N VAL A 100 7.65 -23.61 3.92
CA VAL A 100 7.13 -24.89 4.41
C VAL A 100 6.58 -24.82 5.84
N ASP A 101 7.07 -23.85 6.64
CA ASP A 101 6.60 -23.64 8.02
C ASP A 101 5.48 -22.58 8.09
N THR A 102 5.20 -21.88 7.00
CA THR A 102 4.09 -20.92 6.93
C THR A 102 2.76 -21.68 6.85
N THR A 103 1.89 -21.51 7.84
CA THR A 103 0.59 -22.18 7.86
C THR A 103 -0.34 -21.63 6.79
N ILE A 104 -1.33 -22.42 6.39
CA ILE A 104 -2.36 -22.01 5.40
C ILE A 104 -3.14 -20.80 5.91
N GLU A 105 -3.49 -20.79 7.20
CA GLU A 105 -4.22 -19.67 7.84
C GLU A 105 -3.41 -18.36 7.76
N SER A 106 -2.07 -18.45 7.95
CA SER A 106 -1.18 -17.29 7.78
C SER A 106 -1.13 -16.79 6.34
N PHE A 107 -1.11 -17.72 5.36
CA PHE A 107 -1.23 -17.37 3.94
C PHE A 107 -2.57 -16.70 3.66
N GLU A 108 -3.67 -17.28 4.09
CA GLU A 108 -5.02 -16.74 3.88
C GLU A 108 -5.17 -15.36 4.51
N LYS A 109 -4.66 -15.14 5.74
CA LYS A 109 -4.68 -13.85 6.41
C LYS A 109 -3.93 -12.79 5.61
N VAL A 110 -2.70 -13.10 5.17
CA VAL A 110 -1.88 -12.15 4.39
C VAL A 110 -2.50 -11.85 3.01
N LEU A 111 -2.99 -12.88 2.32
CA LEU A 111 -3.66 -12.70 1.03
C LEU A 111 -5.00 -11.97 1.20
N GLY A 112 -5.74 -12.28 2.25
CA GLY A 112 -7.01 -11.63 2.57
C GLY A 112 -6.87 -10.11 2.70
N VAL A 113 -5.93 -9.66 3.54
CA VAL A 113 -5.69 -8.22 3.75
C VAL A 113 -5.03 -7.58 2.52
N ASN A 114 -3.89 -8.13 2.07
CA ASN A 114 -3.06 -7.45 1.08
C ASN A 114 -3.65 -7.50 -0.33
N LEU A 115 -4.12 -8.67 -0.75
CA LEU A 115 -4.57 -8.90 -2.13
C LEU A 115 -6.07 -8.71 -2.27
N TRP A 116 -6.87 -9.44 -1.49
CA TRP A 116 -8.33 -9.34 -1.59
C TRP A 116 -8.83 -7.96 -1.14
N GLY A 117 -8.31 -7.41 -0.03
CA GLY A 117 -8.66 -6.07 0.41
C GLY A 117 -8.39 -4.99 -0.66
N MET A 118 -7.26 -5.10 -1.36
CA MET A 118 -6.94 -4.21 -2.48
C MET A 118 -7.89 -4.42 -3.67
N ILE A 119 -8.24 -5.67 -4.00
CA ILE A 119 -9.20 -5.98 -5.07
C ILE A 119 -10.59 -5.42 -4.71
N TYR A 120 -11.07 -5.66 -3.50
CA TYR A 120 -12.36 -5.12 -3.05
C TYR A 120 -12.40 -3.60 -3.12
N GLY A 121 -11.34 -2.93 -2.60
CA GLY A 121 -11.24 -1.47 -2.66
C GLY A 121 -11.23 -0.92 -4.07
N THR A 122 -10.50 -1.57 -4.96
CA THR A 122 -10.50 -1.17 -6.37
C THR A 122 -11.90 -1.33 -6.98
N LEU A 123 -12.48 -2.53 -6.89
CA LEU A 123 -13.76 -2.83 -7.56
C LEU A 123 -14.94 -2.06 -6.97
N ALA A 124 -14.97 -1.85 -5.65
CA ALA A 124 -16.03 -1.10 -4.99
C ALA A 124 -16.10 0.37 -5.42
N PHE A 125 -14.97 0.98 -5.75
CA PHE A 125 -14.92 2.40 -6.14
C PHE A 125 -14.79 2.63 -7.66
N MET A 126 -14.47 1.62 -8.47
CA MET A 126 -14.34 1.78 -9.94
C MET A 126 -15.55 2.44 -10.61
N PRO A 127 -16.83 2.11 -10.26
CA PRO A 127 -17.98 2.77 -10.87
C PRO A 127 -17.97 4.30 -10.67
N GLU A 128 -17.56 4.77 -9.50
CA GLU A 128 -17.50 6.21 -9.19
C GLU A 128 -16.27 6.89 -9.83
N LEU A 129 -15.14 6.19 -9.87
CA LEU A 129 -13.94 6.70 -10.53
C LEU A 129 -14.14 6.91 -12.03
N ARG A 130 -14.85 6.00 -12.71
CA ARG A 130 -15.15 6.10 -14.13
C ARG A 130 -16.13 7.22 -14.48
N LYS A 131 -16.89 7.76 -13.51
CA LYS A 131 -17.75 8.95 -13.70
C LYS A 131 -16.94 10.26 -13.74
N GLN A 132 -15.68 10.24 -13.31
CA GLN A 132 -14.86 11.45 -13.22
C GLN A 132 -14.08 11.65 -14.53
N ASN A 133 -13.91 12.90 -14.96
CA ASN A 133 -13.05 13.23 -16.11
C ASN A 133 -11.58 12.83 -15.90
N GLU A 134 -11.13 12.86 -14.65
CA GLU A 134 -9.80 12.41 -14.23
C GLU A 134 -9.89 11.77 -12.86
N SER A 135 -9.52 10.51 -12.76
CA SER A 135 -9.47 9.78 -11.51
C SER A 135 -8.23 8.88 -11.43
N SER A 136 -7.99 8.30 -10.27
CA SER A 136 -6.81 7.45 -10.08
C SER A 136 -7.05 6.33 -9.09
N VAL A 137 -6.53 5.14 -9.42
CA VAL A 137 -6.35 4.01 -8.50
C VAL A 137 -4.86 3.83 -8.23
N VAL A 138 -4.49 3.71 -6.96
CA VAL A 138 -3.12 3.45 -6.53
C VAL A 138 -3.09 2.21 -5.65
N ASN A 139 -2.39 1.19 -6.08
CA ASN A 139 -2.25 -0.07 -5.35
C ASN A 139 -0.82 -0.22 -4.83
N ILE A 140 -0.68 -0.31 -3.48
CA ILE A 140 0.62 -0.41 -2.85
C ILE A 140 1.09 -1.87 -2.82
N SER A 141 1.97 -2.19 -3.76
CA SER A 141 2.72 -3.44 -3.80
C SER A 141 4.01 -3.31 -2.94
N SER A 142 5.12 -3.85 -3.39
CA SER A 142 6.44 -3.82 -2.76
C SER A 142 7.51 -4.13 -3.79
N ILE A 143 8.79 -3.93 -3.46
CA ILE A 143 9.89 -4.56 -4.19
C ILE A 143 9.71 -6.09 -4.21
N TRP A 144 9.11 -6.68 -3.17
CA TRP A 144 8.76 -8.09 -3.08
C TRP A 144 7.53 -8.49 -3.93
N GLY A 145 6.97 -7.57 -4.68
CA GLY A 145 6.06 -7.82 -5.82
C GLY A 145 6.77 -7.76 -7.18
N LEU A 146 8.08 -7.52 -7.20
CA LEU A 146 8.96 -7.58 -8.37
C LEU A 146 9.98 -8.71 -8.27
N LEU A 147 10.28 -9.13 -7.05
CA LEU A 147 11.22 -10.19 -6.65
C LEU A 147 10.64 -11.00 -5.51
N GLY A 148 10.83 -12.32 -5.49
CA GLY A 148 10.52 -13.16 -4.34
C GLY A 148 11.54 -12.94 -3.21
N SER A 149 11.07 -12.65 -1.99
CA SER A 149 11.92 -12.58 -0.81
C SER A 149 12.05 -13.94 -0.15
N PRO A 150 13.27 -14.39 0.21
CA PRO A 150 13.41 -15.52 1.12
C PRO A 150 12.64 -15.26 2.42
N TYR A 151 12.05 -16.29 2.99
CA TYR A 151 11.32 -16.27 4.26
C TYR A 151 10.07 -15.37 4.30
N GLN A 152 9.57 -14.92 3.14
CA GLN A 152 8.35 -14.08 3.02
C GLN A 152 7.47 -14.55 1.86
N SER A 153 7.21 -15.85 1.77
CA SER A 153 6.46 -16.43 0.65
C SER A 153 5.04 -15.88 0.54
N ALA A 154 4.26 -15.87 1.62
CA ALA A 154 2.90 -15.34 1.64
C ALA A 154 2.85 -13.84 1.28
N TYR A 155 3.75 -13.05 1.86
CA TYR A 155 3.86 -11.62 1.55
C TYR A 155 4.23 -11.38 0.09
N SER A 156 5.27 -12.05 -0.41
CA SER A 156 5.69 -11.92 -1.81
C SER A 156 4.57 -12.33 -2.76
N THR A 157 3.89 -13.44 -2.51
CA THR A 157 2.74 -13.90 -3.30
C THR A 157 1.66 -12.81 -3.37
N SER A 158 1.29 -12.23 -2.22
CA SER A 158 0.30 -11.15 -2.19
C SER A 158 0.74 -9.94 -3.02
N LYS A 159 2.02 -9.54 -2.91
CA LYS A 159 2.54 -8.34 -3.60
C LYS A 159 2.75 -8.55 -5.10
N PHE A 160 3.07 -9.77 -5.55
CA PHE A 160 3.03 -10.14 -6.96
C PHE A 160 1.59 -10.14 -7.50
N GLY A 161 0.63 -10.68 -6.74
CA GLY A 161 -0.79 -10.65 -7.10
C GLY A 161 -1.30 -9.21 -7.29
N ILE A 162 -0.97 -8.30 -6.36
CA ILE A 162 -1.29 -6.86 -6.48
C ILE A 162 -0.73 -6.29 -7.78
N ARG A 163 0.52 -6.60 -8.11
CA ARG A 163 1.14 -6.12 -9.35
C ARG A 163 0.39 -6.64 -10.58
N GLY A 164 0.14 -7.96 -10.66
CA GLY A 164 -0.53 -8.57 -11.80
C GLY A 164 -1.91 -7.97 -12.04
N PHE A 165 -2.73 -7.88 -10.99
CA PHE A 165 -4.04 -7.26 -11.04
C PHE A 165 -3.97 -5.79 -11.49
N THR A 166 -3.03 -5.02 -10.92
CA THR A 166 -2.92 -3.59 -11.22
C THR A 166 -2.47 -3.33 -12.66
N GLU A 167 -1.56 -4.14 -13.19
CA GLU A 167 -1.07 -4.03 -14.58
C GLU A 167 -2.17 -4.41 -15.58
N ALA A 168 -2.94 -5.47 -15.31
CA ALA A 168 -4.09 -5.86 -16.12
C ALA A 168 -5.15 -4.74 -16.15
N LEU A 169 -5.57 -4.26 -14.98
CA LEU A 169 -6.53 -3.16 -14.87
C LEU A 169 -6.03 -1.89 -15.58
N ALA A 170 -4.75 -1.55 -15.46
CA ALA A 170 -4.20 -0.39 -16.15
C ALA A 170 -4.32 -0.51 -17.67
N ALA A 171 -4.09 -1.70 -18.23
CA ALA A 171 -4.26 -1.96 -19.66
C ALA A 171 -5.73 -1.87 -20.09
N GLU A 172 -6.65 -2.44 -19.29
CA GLU A 172 -8.10 -2.37 -19.54
C GLU A 172 -8.62 -0.93 -19.56
N GLU A 173 -8.25 -0.13 -18.55
CA GLU A 173 -8.70 1.27 -18.47
C GLU A 173 -8.15 2.13 -19.63
N LEU A 174 -6.93 1.83 -20.09
CA LEU A 174 -6.36 2.46 -21.29
C LEU A 174 -7.10 2.03 -22.57
N CYS A 175 -7.37 0.74 -22.73
CA CYS A 175 -8.12 0.21 -23.88
C CYS A 175 -9.54 0.83 -23.98
N ASN A 176 -10.18 1.01 -22.82
CA ASN A 176 -11.54 1.54 -22.74
C ASN A 176 -11.61 3.09 -22.69
N ASN A 177 -10.47 3.78 -22.69
CA ASN A 177 -10.37 5.24 -22.61
C ASN A 177 -11.20 5.88 -21.48
N THR A 178 -11.24 5.24 -20.30
CA THR A 178 -12.11 5.66 -19.19
C THR A 178 -11.63 6.92 -18.46
N GLY A 179 -10.38 7.34 -18.68
CA GLY A 179 -9.78 8.45 -17.94
C GLY A 179 -9.22 8.08 -16.56
N VAL A 180 -9.42 6.83 -16.10
CA VAL A 180 -8.88 6.33 -14.82
C VAL A 180 -7.40 5.98 -14.97
N ALA A 181 -6.54 6.66 -14.21
CA ALA A 181 -5.12 6.34 -14.13
C ALA A 181 -4.89 5.26 -13.07
N VAL A 182 -4.25 4.15 -13.42
CA VAL A 182 -3.97 3.05 -12.51
C VAL A 182 -2.48 2.95 -12.25
N THR A 183 -2.08 2.98 -10.97
CA THR A 183 -0.67 3.03 -10.54
C THR A 183 -0.31 1.86 -9.65
N SER A 184 0.70 1.09 -10.02
CA SER A 184 1.36 0.11 -9.16
C SER A 184 2.58 0.74 -8.46
N VAL A 185 2.60 0.70 -7.13
CA VAL A 185 3.67 1.30 -6.32
C VAL A 185 4.52 0.19 -5.69
N HIS A 186 5.84 0.27 -5.88
CA HIS A 186 6.79 -0.74 -5.37
C HIS A 186 7.83 -0.08 -4.46
N PRO A 187 7.51 0.13 -3.16
CA PRO A 187 8.49 0.59 -2.19
C PRO A 187 9.52 -0.49 -1.87
N GLY A 188 10.74 -0.07 -1.55
CA GLY A 188 11.74 -0.88 -0.86
C GLY A 188 11.51 -0.87 0.65
N GLY A 189 12.60 -0.87 1.41
CA GLY A 189 12.55 -0.71 2.86
C GLY A 189 12.09 0.68 3.27
N VAL A 190 10.89 0.77 3.85
CA VAL A 190 10.30 2.02 4.36
C VAL A 190 10.13 1.92 5.87
N LYS A 191 10.56 2.95 6.60
CA LYS A 191 10.35 3.06 8.05
C LYS A 191 8.86 3.18 8.35
N THR A 192 8.22 2.06 8.68
CA THR A 192 6.78 1.95 8.97
C THR A 192 6.54 0.91 10.06
N ASN A 193 5.32 0.85 10.57
CA ASN A 193 4.91 -0.11 11.59
C ASN A 193 4.64 -1.53 11.06
N ILE A 194 4.79 -1.79 9.74
CA ILE A 194 4.44 -3.08 9.15
C ILE A 194 5.18 -4.27 9.78
N VAL A 195 6.44 -4.06 10.19
CA VAL A 195 7.25 -5.08 10.87
C VAL A 195 6.99 -5.09 12.38
N ARG A 196 6.56 -3.95 12.94
CA ARG A 196 6.24 -3.83 14.37
C ARG A 196 4.96 -4.57 14.75
N ASN A 197 4.06 -4.73 13.79
CA ASN A 197 2.74 -5.34 13.96
C ASN A 197 2.73 -6.84 13.59
N ILE A 198 3.91 -7.49 13.56
CA ILE A 198 3.98 -8.95 13.34
C ILE A 198 3.46 -9.66 14.60
N GLU A 199 2.42 -10.45 14.42
CA GLU A 199 1.80 -11.20 15.51
C GLU A 199 2.80 -12.18 16.13
N GLY A 200 2.90 -12.20 17.46
CA GLY A 200 3.83 -13.06 18.21
C GLY A 200 5.29 -12.57 18.25
N GLN A 201 5.61 -11.42 17.65
CA GLN A 201 6.96 -10.82 17.76
C GLN A 201 6.96 -9.58 18.66
N ASN A 202 7.48 -9.72 19.86
CA ASN A 202 7.76 -8.61 20.77
C ASN A 202 9.18 -8.09 20.53
N LEU A 203 9.36 -7.21 19.54
CA LEU A 203 10.66 -6.59 19.29
C LEU A 203 10.96 -5.52 20.36
N THR A 204 12.15 -5.58 20.94
CA THR A 204 12.63 -4.53 21.84
C THR A 204 12.87 -3.22 21.09
N GLU A 205 12.87 -2.09 21.82
CA GLU A 205 13.18 -0.78 21.20
C GLU A 205 14.54 -0.76 20.49
N LEU A 206 15.54 -1.46 21.02
CA LEU A 206 16.86 -1.56 20.41
C LEU A 206 16.79 -2.32 19.07
N GLN A 207 16.02 -3.40 19.00
CA GLN A 207 15.80 -4.16 17.75
C GLN A 207 15.06 -3.32 16.72
N LEU A 208 14.03 -2.56 17.15
CA LEU A 208 13.30 -1.63 16.29
C LEU A 208 14.20 -0.52 15.73
N LYS A 209 15.05 0.08 16.57
CA LYS A 209 16.03 1.10 16.12
C LYS A 209 17.03 0.53 15.10
N LYS A 210 17.54 -0.70 15.34
CA LYS A 210 18.42 -1.38 14.38
C LYS A 210 17.71 -1.67 13.06
N LEU A 211 16.45 -2.10 13.11
CA LEU A 211 15.63 -2.36 11.92
C LEU A 211 15.40 -1.08 11.13
N ASP A 212 15.00 0.01 11.79
CA ASP A 212 14.77 1.32 11.18
C ASP A 212 16.04 1.88 10.51
N ALA A 213 17.23 1.58 11.07
CA ALA A 213 18.50 1.99 10.46
C ALA A 213 18.77 1.30 9.12
N HIS A 214 18.20 0.12 8.87
CA HIS A 214 18.33 -0.60 7.60
C HIS A 214 17.34 -0.13 6.53
N PHE A 215 16.33 0.67 6.88
CA PHE A 215 15.34 1.18 5.93
C PHE A 215 15.72 2.56 5.43
N PRO A 216 16.15 2.69 4.15
CA PRO A 216 16.71 3.94 3.62
C PRO A 216 15.65 5.01 3.31
N THR A 217 14.36 4.65 3.37
CA THR A 217 13.27 5.54 2.94
C THR A 217 12.29 5.80 4.08
N THR A 218 11.83 7.03 4.23
CA THR A 218 10.79 7.38 5.20
C THR A 218 9.40 7.27 4.59
N ALA A 219 8.37 7.11 5.43
CA ALA A 219 6.96 7.13 5.01
C ALA A 219 6.61 8.44 4.28
N ASP A 220 7.12 9.57 4.77
CA ASP A 220 6.90 10.90 4.18
C ASP A 220 7.45 11.03 2.76
N LYS A 221 8.70 10.60 2.54
CA LYS A 221 9.30 10.60 1.19
C LYS A 221 8.55 9.64 0.26
N THR A 222 8.04 8.53 0.80
CA THR A 222 7.23 7.58 0.03
C THR A 222 5.92 8.21 -0.37
N ALA A 223 5.21 8.88 0.54
CA ALA A 223 3.97 9.59 0.26
C ALA A 223 4.16 10.69 -0.80
N ASP A 224 5.25 11.48 -0.74
CA ASP A 224 5.56 12.49 -1.77
C ASP A 224 5.70 11.87 -3.16
N LYS A 225 6.36 10.71 -3.27
CA LYS A 225 6.53 10.00 -4.54
C LYS A 225 5.22 9.43 -5.06
N ILE A 226 4.34 8.95 -4.18
CA ILE A 226 2.99 8.48 -4.55
C ILE A 226 2.14 9.65 -5.05
N ILE A 227 2.12 10.77 -4.33
CA ILE A 227 1.40 11.99 -4.75
C ILE A 227 1.92 12.48 -6.11
N TYR A 228 3.22 12.49 -6.30
CA TYR A 228 3.83 12.82 -7.61
C TYR A 228 3.36 11.86 -8.72
N ALA A 229 3.30 10.55 -8.43
CA ALA A 229 2.84 9.55 -9.41
C ALA A 229 1.38 9.76 -9.81
N ILE A 230 0.50 10.06 -8.85
CA ILE A 230 -0.91 10.43 -9.09
C ILE A 230 -0.99 11.66 -10.00
N LYS A 231 -0.27 12.74 -9.64
CA LYS A 231 -0.24 13.99 -10.42
C LYS A 231 0.27 13.80 -11.86
N LYS A 232 1.19 12.84 -12.07
CA LYS A 232 1.81 12.53 -13.37
C LYS A 232 1.21 11.31 -14.08
N LYS A 233 0.15 10.71 -13.54
CA LYS A 233 -0.52 9.51 -14.08
C LYS A 233 0.47 8.38 -14.41
N LYS A 234 1.42 8.11 -13.52
CA LYS A 234 2.43 7.05 -13.72
C LYS A 234 1.79 5.68 -13.53
N SER A 235 1.97 4.77 -14.48
CA SER A 235 1.47 3.38 -14.34
C SER A 235 2.24 2.55 -13.32
N ARG A 236 3.53 2.85 -13.12
CA ARG A 236 4.40 2.17 -12.13
C ARG A 236 5.43 3.11 -11.54
N ILE A 237 5.68 2.98 -10.24
CA ILE A 237 6.82 3.62 -9.57
C ILE A 237 7.55 2.65 -8.64
N VAL A 238 8.88 2.74 -8.62
CA VAL A 238 9.76 2.02 -7.67
C VAL A 238 10.39 3.06 -6.75
N ILE A 239 10.22 2.89 -5.44
CA ILE A 239 10.60 3.89 -4.44
C ILE A 239 11.67 3.32 -3.51
N GLY A 240 12.73 4.08 -3.30
CA GLY A 240 13.89 3.72 -2.50
C GLY A 240 15.10 3.34 -3.35
N PRO A 241 16.31 3.66 -2.88
CA PRO A 241 17.54 3.31 -3.59
C PRO A 241 17.76 1.80 -3.66
N ASP A 242 17.44 1.10 -2.58
CA ASP A 242 17.45 -0.35 -2.43
C ASP A 242 16.54 -1.04 -3.46
N ALA A 243 15.27 -0.63 -3.53
CA ALA A 243 14.31 -1.17 -4.48
C ALA A 243 14.74 -0.93 -5.94
N LYS A 244 15.22 0.27 -6.23
CA LYS A 244 15.70 0.60 -7.59
C LYS A 244 16.91 -0.23 -8.00
N PHE A 245 17.85 -0.42 -7.09
CA PHE A 245 19.02 -1.27 -7.31
C PHE A 245 18.59 -2.73 -7.57
N MET A 246 17.81 -3.30 -6.67
CA MET A 246 17.32 -4.69 -6.79
C MET A 246 16.49 -4.92 -8.05
N TYR A 247 15.61 -3.98 -8.39
CA TYR A 247 14.81 -4.04 -9.62
C TYR A 247 15.70 -4.03 -10.87
N ARG A 248 16.71 -3.16 -10.93
CA ARG A 248 17.66 -3.15 -12.07
C ARG A 248 18.46 -4.44 -12.15
N LEU A 249 18.96 -4.92 -11.01
CA LEU A 249 19.71 -6.17 -10.94
C LEU A 249 18.87 -7.36 -11.46
N SER A 250 17.59 -7.43 -11.06
CA SER A 250 16.70 -8.51 -11.50
C SER A 250 16.40 -8.48 -13.00
N ARG A 251 16.40 -7.29 -13.60
CA ARG A 251 16.23 -7.11 -15.05
C ARG A 251 17.48 -7.54 -15.82
N PHE A 252 18.65 -7.43 -15.21
CA PHE A 252 19.91 -7.82 -15.82
C PHE A 252 20.16 -9.33 -15.71
N SER A 253 20.03 -9.92 -14.53
CA SER A 253 20.24 -11.35 -14.30
C SER A 253 19.50 -11.87 -13.07
N GLN A 254 18.56 -12.79 -13.29
CA GLN A 254 17.85 -13.47 -12.21
C GLN A 254 18.81 -14.30 -11.34
N ARG A 255 19.81 -14.96 -11.95
CA ARG A 255 20.80 -15.79 -11.23
C ARG A 255 21.65 -14.95 -10.25
N ILE A 256 22.11 -13.78 -10.69
CA ILE A 256 22.90 -12.87 -9.85
C ILE A 256 22.01 -12.30 -8.73
N THR A 257 20.79 -11.91 -9.06
CA THR A 257 19.82 -11.42 -8.08
C THR A 257 19.53 -12.46 -6.99
N MET A 258 19.34 -13.73 -7.38
CA MET A 258 19.09 -14.81 -6.41
C MET A 258 20.32 -15.04 -5.50
N LYS A 259 21.54 -15.05 -6.04
CA LYS A 259 22.75 -15.13 -5.21
C LYS A 259 22.85 -13.97 -4.22
N PHE A 260 22.53 -12.74 -4.67
CA PHE A 260 22.54 -11.56 -3.81
C PHE A 260 21.50 -11.69 -2.68
N LEU A 261 20.26 -12.10 -3.00
CA LEU A 261 19.19 -12.31 -2.04
C LEU A 261 19.53 -13.38 -0.98
N VAL A 262 20.12 -14.49 -1.42
CA VAL A 262 20.56 -15.56 -0.52
C VAL A 262 21.64 -15.05 0.45
N ASN A 263 22.65 -14.35 -0.05
CA ASN A 263 23.73 -13.80 0.80
C ASN A 263 23.20 -12.73 1.76
N TRP A 264 22.27 -11.87 1.29
CA TRP A 264 21.61 -10.89 2.12
C TRP A 264 20.77 -11.56 3.23
N ALA A 265 19.97 -12.58 2.88
CA ALA A 265 19.14 -13.30 3.86
C ALA A 265 20.00 -14.01 4.92
N LYS A 266 21.09 -14.70 4.53
CA LYS A 266 22.03 -15.31 5.46
C LYS A 266 22.61 -14.29 6.44
N LYS A 267 23.00 -13.10 5.96
CA LYS A 267 23.51 -12.02 6.80
C LYS A 267 22.46 -11.49 7.78
N MET A 268 21.22 -11.32 7.33
CA MET A 268 20.11 -10.83 8.15
C MET A 268 19.67 -11.83 9.22
N MET A 269 19.66 -13.11 8.88
CA MET A 269 19.26 -14.20 9.78
C MET A 269 20.41 -14.69 10.66
N LYS A 270 21.65 -14.20 10.46
CA LYS A 270 22.87 -14.70 11.12
C LYS A 270 23.11 -16.21 10.90
N ILE A 271 22.69 -16.75 9.74
CA ILE A 271 22.89 -18.13 9.31
C ILE A 271 24.19 -18.24 8.50
#